data_131014599dbf7e06a4303f96e7176095
#
_entry.id   131014599dbf7e06a4303f96e7176095
#
_cell.length_a   1.000
_cell.length_b   1.000
_cell.length_c   1.000
_cell.angle_alpha   90.00
_cell.angle_beta   90.00
_cell.angle_gamma   90.00
#
_symmetry.space_group_name_H-M   'P 1'
#
loop_
_entity.id
_entity.type
_entity.pdbx_description
1 polymer ?
#
loop_
_entity_poly.entity_id
_entity_poly.type
_entity_poly.pdbx_seq_one_letter_code
_entity_poly.pdbx_strand_id
1 'polypeptide(L)'
;MAGEENKIKFQEAAKTLFEMGLRIYATAGTAKFFKNHGIDAVKLYKIHEHQKPNVLDFLLTKKIDLVINIFDPYFKKEFDDDYLIRRASIDFGIPLLANMQAAQLFVKAIASKKLSDLKILPWDAYVSFRN
;
A
#
# COMPACT_ATOMS: atom_id res chain seq x y z
N MET A 1 -0.02 -4.80 5.62
CA MET A 1 -0.44 -6.17 5.28
C MET A 1 -0.27 -7.08 6.48
N ALA A 2 -1.35 -7.60 6.95
CA ALA A 2 -1.32 -8.42 8.16
C ALA A 2 -1.16 -9.90 7.79
N GLY A 3 -0.29 -10.59 8.53
CA GLY A 3 -0.10 -12.02 8.38
C GLY A 3 0.90 -12.40 7.30
N GLU A 4 1.63 -13.47 7.57
CA GLU A 4 2.66 -13.99 6.68
C GLU A 4 2.08 -14.48 5.35
N GLU A 5 0.92 -15.11 5.42
CA GLU A 5 0.25 -15.64 4.24
C GLU A 5 -0.09 -14.52 3.24
N ASN A 6 -0.59 -13.39 3.73
CA ASN A 6 -0.93 -12.26 2.86
C ASN A 6 0.32 -11.65 2.24
N LYS A 7 1.41 -11.60 2.98
CA LYS A 7 2.69 -11.09 2.46
C LYS A 7 3.19 -11.98 1.31
N ILE A 8 3.11 -13.29 1.49
CA ILE A 8 3.51 -14.25 0.45
C ILE A 8 2.64 -14.09 -0.79
N LYS A 9 1.33 -13.99 -0.61
CA LYS A 9 0.41 -13.83 -1.74
C LYS A 9 0.65 -12.55 -2.53
N PHE A 10 1.06 -11.49 -1.86
CA PHE A 10 1.28 -10.20 -2.52
C PHE A 10 2.71 -10.00 -3.01
N GLN A 11 3.62 -10.90 -2.68
CA GLN A 11 5.05 -10.75 -3.00
C GLN A 11 5.31 -10.46 -4.48
N GLU A 12 4.69 -11.24 -5.36
CA GLU A 12 4.89 -11.11 -6.80
C GLU A 12 4.37 -9.77 -7.32
N ALA A 13 3.20 -9.36 -6.85
CA ALA A 13 2.63 -8.08 -7.20
C ALA A 13 3.49 -6.91 -6.70
N ALA A 14 4.00 -7.02 -5.48
CA ALA A 14 4.90 -6.00 -4.92
C ALA A 14 6.16 -5.88 -5.73
N LYS A 15 6.73 -7.00 -6.18
CA LYS A 15 7.92 -7.02 -7.04
C LYS A 15 7.63 -6.33 -8.37
N THR A 16 6.47 -6.57 -8.93
CA THR A 16 6.05 -5.91 -10.17
C THR A 16 5.98 -4.40 -10.00
N LEU A 17 5.38 -3.93 -8.91
CA LEU A 17 5.32 -2.50 -8.61
C LEU A 17 6.71 -1.90 -8.45
N PHE A 18 7.60 -2.61 -7.77
CA PHE A 18 8.97 -2.16 -7.57
C PHE A 18 9.71 -2.05 -8.90
N GLU A 19 9.60 -3.06 -9.76
CA GLU A 19 10.24 -3.08 -11.07
C GLU A 19 9.70 -1.99 -12.01
N MET A 20 8.46 -1.54 -11.78
CA MET A 20 7.90 -0.41 -12.52
C MET A 20 8.47 0.94 -12.08
N GLY A 21 9.31 0.96 -11.07
CA GLY A 21 9.89 2.19 -10.54
C GLY A 21 9.02 2.91 -9.52
N LEU A 22 7.99 2.26 -9.02
CA LEU A 22 7.10 2.86 -8.03
C LEU A 22 7.72 2.77 -6.63
N ARG A 23 7.49 3.80 -5.84
CA ARG A 23 7.99 3.85 -4.48
C ARG A 23 7.02 3.12 -3.55
N ILE A 24 7.54 2.16 -2.78
CA ILE A 24 6.73 1.33 -1.90
C ILE A 24 7.00 1.71 -0.45
N TYR A 25 5.94 1.93 0.30
CA TYR A 25 5.99 2.18 1.73
C TYR A 25 5.26 1.04 2.44
N ALA A 26 5.80 0.59 3.56
CA ALA A 26 5.21 -0.52 4.28
C ALA A 26 5.54 -0.44 5.77
N THR A 27 4.69 -1.06 6.59
CA THR A 27 4.98 -1.17 8.02
C THR A 27 6.11 -2.18 8.25
N ALA A 28 6.71 -2.16 9.45
CA ALA A 28 7.96 -2.86 9.73
C ALA A 28 8.00 -4.32 9.26
N GLY A 29 6.99 -5.11 9.63
CA GLY A 29 6.97 -6.54 9.26
C GLY A 29 6.90 -6.75 7.76
N THR A 30 6.07 -5.99 7.08
CA THR A 30 5.91 -6.07 5.63
C THR A 30 7.15 -5.53 4.92
N ALA A 31 7.71 -4.44 5.38
CA ALA A 31 8.93 -3.87 4.79
C ALA A 31 10.09 -4.85 4.90
N LYS A 32 10.24 -5.49 6.05
CA LYS A 32 11.28 -6.51 6.26
C LYS A 32 11.08 -7.71 5.33
N PHE A 33 9.84 -8.17 5.18
CA PHE A 33 9.53 -9.28 4.29
C PHE A 33 9.92 -8.92 2.85
N PHE A 34 9.52 -7.74 2.38
CA PHE A 34 9.85 -7.30 1.02
C PHE A 34 11.36 -7.18 0.82
N LYS A 35 12.06 -6.61 1.79
CA LYS A 35 13.50 -6.46 1.71
C LYS A 35 14.21 -7.81 1.58
N ASN A 36 13.73 -8.82 2.31
CA ASN A 36 14.29 -10.17 2.25
C ASN A 36 14.04 -10.84 0.90
N HIS A 37 13.13 -10.31 0.10
CA HIS A 37 12.81 -10.82 -1.23
C HIS A 37 13.24 -9.89 -2.36
N GLY A 38 14.17 -8.98 -2.07
CA GLY A 38 14.74 -8.10 -3.08
C GLY A 38 13.85 -6.93 -3.48
N ILE A 39 12.84 -6.62 -2.67
CA ILE A 39 11.93 -5.50 -2.92
C ILE A 39 12.24 -4.42 -1.92
N ASP A 40 12.69 -3.25 -2.40
CA ASP A 40 12.99 -2.13 -1.52
C ASP A 40 11.69 -1.42 -1.11
N ALA A 41 11.48 -1.32 0.19
CA ALA A 41 10.32 -0.65 0.74
C ALA A 41 10.73 0.23 1.92
N VAL A 42 10.22 1.44 1.94
CA VAL A 42 10.48 2.38 3.02
C VAL A 42 9.56 2.05 4.19
N LYS A 43 10.15 1.90 5.37
CA LYS A 43 9.39 1.56 6.57
C LYS A 43 8.60 2.75 7.08
N LEU A 44 7.33 2.50 7.39
CA LEU A 44 6.48 3.42 8.15
C LEU A 44 6.02 2.74 9.43
N TYR A 45 5.83 3.51 10.47
CA TYR A 45 5.30 2.97 11.71
C TYR A 45 3.78 2.79 11.62
N LYS A 46 3.26 1.80 12.31
CA LYS A 46 1.81 1.64 12.48
C LYS A 46 1.30 2.77 13.36
N ILE A 47 0.04 3.15 13.20
CA ILE A 47 -0.55 4.27 13.94
C ILE A 47 -0.49 4.02 15.45
N HIS A 48 -0.80 2.80 15.89
CA HIS A 48 -0.81 2.47 17.32
C HIS A 48 0.58 2.38 17.95
N GLU A 49 1.65 2.47 17.16
CA GLU A 49 3.02 2.48 17.69
C GLU A 49 3.43 3.88 18.19
N HIS A 50 2.67 4.90 17.85
CA HIS A 50 2.89 6.30 18.28
C HIS A 50 4.29 6.82 17.96
N GLN A 51 4.87 6.38 16.84
CA GLN A 51 6.16 6.84 16.37
C GLN A 51 6.02 7.43 14.96
N LYS A 52 6.96 8.28 14.58
CA LYS A 52 6.96 8.94 13.27
C LYS A 52 8.16 8.51 12.44
N PRO A 53 8.05 8.47 11.11
CA PRO A 53 6.83 8.69 10.33
C PRO A 53 5.90 7.49 10.39
N ASN A 54 4.61 7.73 10.51
CA ASN A 54 3.62 6.66 10.48
C ASN A 54 2.73 6.75 9.25
N VAL A 55 1.90 5.72 9.06
CA VAL A 55 1.03 5.63 7.88
C VAL A 55 0.08 6.83 7.79
N LEU A 56 -0.48 7.25 8.91
CA LEU A 56 -1.43 8.36 8.94
C LEU A 56 -0.77 9.67 8.51
N ASP A 57 0.46 9.94 8.97
CA ASP A 57 1.19 11.15 8.58
C ASP A 57 1.34 11.24 7.07
N PHE A 58 1.66 10.12 6.42
CA PHE A 58 1.86 10.07 4.97
C PHE A 58 0.54 10.23 4.22
N LEU A 59 -0.56 9.73 4.76
CA LEU A 59 -1.88 9.93 4.16
C LEU A 59 -2.32 11.39 4.27
N LEU A 60 -2.15 12.00 5.43
CA LEU A 60 -2.55 13.39 5.68
C LEU A 60 -1.74 14.38 4.85
N THR A 61 -0.49 14.06 4.53
CA THR A 61 0.36 14.94 3.72
C THR A 61 0.34 14.58 2.24
N LYS A 62 -0.53 13.67 1.83
CA LYS A 62 -0.72 13.24 0.44
C LYS A 62 0.56 12.72 -0.22
N LYS A 63 1.39 12.04 0.56
CA LYS A 63 2.61 11.40 0.03
C LYS A 63 2.34 10.02 -0.55
N ILE A 64 1.14 9.50 -0.39
CA ILE A 64 0.72 8.18 -0.86
C ILE A 64 -0.44 8.36 -1.84
N ASP A 65 -0.36 7.70 -2.98
CA ASP A 65 -1.36 7.80 -4.04
C ASP A 65 -2.28 6.59 -4.10
N LEU A 66 -1.89 5.48 -3.45
CA LEU A 66 -2.70 4.27 -3.38
C LEU A 66 -2.39 3.55 -2.07
N VAL A 67 -3.43 3.08 -1.41
CA VAL A 67 -3.30 2.28 -0.19
C VAL A 67 -3.76 0.86 -0.47
N ILE A 68 -2.93 -0.11 -0.10
CA ILE A 68 -3.30 -1.52 -0.09
C ILE A 68 -3.25 -1.95 1.37
N ASN A 69 -4.41 -2.10 1.97
CA ASN A 69 -4.53 -2.35 3.40
C ASN A 69 -5.37 -3.60 3.65
N ILE A 70 -4.68 -4.72 3.79
CA ILE A 70 -5.29 -6.01 4.11
C ILE A 70 -5.01 -6.27 5.57
N PHE A 71 -6.02 -6.15 6.41
CA PHE A 71 -5.86 -6.25 7.84
C PHE A 71 -6.30 -7.62 8.36
N ASP A 72 -5.80 -7.96 9.56
CA ASP A 72 -6.17 -9.18 10.25
C ASP A 72 -7.22 -8.84 11.31
N PRO A 73 -8.47 -9.35 11.17
CA PRO A 73 -9.53 -9.02 12.11
C PRO A 73 -9.30 -9.58 13.51
N TYR A 74 -8.35 -10.49 13.68
CA TYR A 74 -8.03 -11.07 14.99
C TYR A 74 -7.11 -10.18 15.83
N PHE A 75 -6.51 -9.13 15.26
CA PHE A 75 -5.67 -8.19 15.97
C PHE A 75 -6.43 -6.88 16.20
N LYS A 76 -6.86 -6.66 17.44
CA LYS A 76 -7.66 -5.48 17.78
C LYS A 76 -6.97 -4.15 17.44
N LYS A 77 -5.66 -4.06 17.71
CA LYS A 77 -4.90 -2.84 17.43
C LYS A 77 -4.85 -2.54 15.94
N GLU A 78 -4.70 -3.55 15.11
CA GLU A 78 -4.71 -3.38 13.66
C GLU A 78 -6.11 -3.06 13.15
N PHE A 79 -7.15 -3.53 13.84
CA PHE A 79 -8.51 -3.16 13.51
C PHE A 79 -8.75 -1.66 13.69
N ASP A 80 -8.28 -1.09 14.80
CA ASP A 80 -8.39 0.36 15.05
C ASP A 80 -7.59 1.16 14.03
N ASP A 81 -6.37 0.71 13.71
CA ASP A 81 -5.53 1.34 12.69
C ASP A 81 -6.22 1.27 11.32
N ASP A 82 -6.83 0.13 11.00
CA ASP A 82 -7.56 -0.05 9.74
C ASP A 82 -8.67 0.98 9.60
N TYR A 83 -9.44 1.19 10.66
CA TYR A 83 -10.49 2.20 10.65
C TYR A 83 -9.94 3.59 10.34
N LEU A 84 -8.85 3.98 11.00
CA LEU A 84 -8.23 5.29 10.80
C LEU A 84 -7.67 5.44 9.39
N ILE A 85 -7.06 4.39 8.85
CA ILE A 85 -6.53 4.40 7.48
C ILE A 85 -7.65 4.55 6.47
N ARG A 86 -8.73 3.80 6.64
CA ARG A 86 -9.90 3.90 5.74
C ARG A 86 -10.52 5.28 5.79
N ARG A 87 -10.69 5.83 6.99
CA ARG A 87 -11.28 7.14 7.16
C ARG A 87 -10.42 8.22 6.51
N ALA A 88 -9.11 8.20 6.76
CA ALA A 88 -8.20 9.15 6.16
C ALA A 88 -8.18 9.03 4.64
N SER A 89 -8.21 7.80 4.11
CA SER A 89 -8.21 7.57 2.68
C SER A 89 -9.45 8.19 2.02
N ILE A 90 -10.61 8.03 2.65
CA ILE A 90 -11.86 8.62 2.16
C ILE A 90 -11.80 10.14 2.23
N ASP A 91 -11.38 10.68 3.37
CA ASP A 91 -11.36 12.13 3.60
C ASP A 91 -10.41 12.85 2.63
N PHE A 92 -9.32 12.22 2.25
CA PHE A 92 -8.30 12.82 1.37
C PHE A 92 -8.36 12.29 -0.06
N GLY A 93 -9.39 11.49 -0.39
CA GLY A 93 -9.58 11.01 -1.76
C GLY A 93 -8.51 10.05 -2.25
N ILE A 94 -7.92 9.27 -1.35
CA ILE A 94 -6.89 8.30 -1.71
C ILE A 94 -7.55 6.93 -1.89
N PRO A 95 -7.42 6.31 -3.07
CA PRO A 95 -7.98 4.98 -3.31
C PRO A 95 -7.40 3.94 -2.36
N LEU A 96 -8.25 3.05 -1.89
CA LEU A 96 -7.88 2.01 -0.96
C LEU A 96 -8.36 0.66 -1.46
N LEU A 97 -7.45 -0.30 -1.53
CA LEU A 97 -7.75 -1.69 -1.86
C LEU A 97 -7.58 -2.52 -0.59
N ALA A 98 -8.67 -3.14 -0.14
CA ALA A 98 -8.69 -3.91 1.11
C ALA A 98 -8.80 -5.41 0.87
N ASN A 99 -8.86 -5.83 -0.37
CA ASN A 99 -9.01 -7.23 -0.76
C ASN A 99 -7.77 -7.68 -1.55
N MET A 100 -7.20 -8.82 -1.17
CA MET A 100 -5.98 -9.32 -1.81
C MET A 100 -6.18 -9.55 -3.30
N GLN A 101 -7.28 -10.15 -3.68
CA GLN A 101 -7.55 -10.44 -5.10
C GLN A 101 -7.68 -9.17 -5.92
N ALA A 102 -8.38 -8.17 -5.38
CA ALA A 102 -8.53 -6.89 -6.05
C ALA A 102 -7.17 -6.19 -6.20
N ALA A 103 -6.32 -6.25 -5.17
CA ALA A 103 -4.99 -5.67 -5.23
C ALA A 103 -4.13 -6.34 -6.29
N GLN A 104 -4.13 -7.66 -6.34
CA GLN A 104 -3.38 -8.43 -7.34
C GLN A 104 -3.86 -8.11 -8.75
N LEU A 105 -5.17 -8.04 -8.97
CA LEU A 105 -5.73 -7.70 -10.28
C LEU A 105 -5.38 -6.29 -10.70
N PHE A 106 -5.41 -5.35 -9.76
CA PHE A 106 -5.04 -3.97 -10.04
C PHE A 106 -3.59 -3.88 -10.51
N VAL A 107 -2.67 -4.55 -9.82
CA VAL A 107 -1.26 -4.55 -10.19
C VAL A 107 -1.06 -5.16 -11.58
N LYS A 108 -1.73 -6.26 -11.88
CA LYS A 108 -1.66 -6.87 -13.21
C LYS A 108 -2.17 -5.91 -14.28
N ALA A 109 -3.26 -5.20 -13.99
CA ALA A 109 -3.84 -4.26 -14.95
C ALA A 109 -2.89 -3.12 -15.29
N ILE A 110 -2.25 -2.52 -14.28
CA ILE A 110 -1.33 -1.41 -14.54
C ILE A 110 -0.01 -1.91 -15.14
N ALA A 111 0.41 -3.13 -14.84
CA ALA A 111 1.64 -3.71 -15.39
C ALA A 111 1.49 -4.08 -16.87
N SER A 112 0.29 -4.41 -17.31
CA SER A 112 0.02 -4.76 -18.71
C SER A 112 -0.06 -3.54 -19.62
N LYS A 113 -0.05 -2.32 -19.07
CA LYS A 113 -0.13 -1.08 -19.82
C LYS A 113 1.08 -0.22 -19.51
N LYS A 114 1.55 0.51 -20.52
CA LYS A 114 2.56 1.54 -20.28
C LYS A 114 1.91 2.66 -19.48
N LEU A 115 2.68 3.29 -18.60
CA LEU A 115 2.16 4.39 -17.80
C LEU A 115 1.58 5.50 -18.68
N SER A 116 2.17 5.74 -19.84
CA SER A 116 1.68 6.72 -20.81
C SER A 116 0.33 6.35 -21.42
N ASP A 117 -0.05 5.09 -21.36
CA ASP A 117 -1.33 4.62 -21.90
C ASP A 117 -2.45 4.72 -20.86
N LEU A 118 -2.13 5.06 -19.63
CA LEU A 118 -3.15 5.24 -18.60
C LEU A 118 -3.89 6.53 -18.87
N LYS A 119 -5.16 6.39 -19.22
CA LYS A 119 -6.01 7.56 -19.41
C LYS A 119 -6.34 8.17 -18.08
N ILE A 120 -6.44 9.49 -18.06
CA ILE A 120 -6.85 10.21 -16.88
C ILE A 120 -8.31 9.87 -16.60
N LEU A 121 -8.55 9.29 -15.43
CA LEU A 121 -9.88 9.01 -14.93
C LEU A 121 -10.23 10.04 -13.86
N PRO A 122 -11.52 10.26 -13.57
CA PRO A 122 -11.89 11.19 -12.50
C PRO A 122 -11.27 10.85 -11.15
N TRP A 123 -10.80 9.63 -10.99
CA TRP A 123 -10.17 9.10 -9.79
C TRP A 123 -8.71 8.75 -10.04
N ASP A 124 -8.03 9.47 -10.90
CA ASP A 124 -6.62 9.21 -11.21
C ASP A 124 -5.70 9.47 -10.01
N ALA A 125 -4.42 9.17 -10.15
CA ALA A 125 -3.43 9.33 -9.11
C ALA A 125 -3.55 8.31 -7.97
N TYR A 126 -3.61 7.05 -8.30
CA TYR A 126 -3.78 5.97 -7.33
C TYR A 126 -2.49 5.41 -6.82
N VAL A 127 -1.45 5.49 -7.62
CA VAL A 127 -0.15 4.94 -7.31
C VAL A 127 0.85 6.06 -7.45
N SER A 128 1.85 6.08 -6.57
CA SER A 128 2.91 7.08 -6.71
C SER A 128 3.81 6.72 -7.89
N PHE A 129 3.87 7.59 -8.88
CA PHE A 129 4.75 7.46 -10.04
C PHE A 129 6.09 8.17 -9.83
N ARG A 130 6.35 8.62 -8.63
CA ARG A 130 7.61 9.29 -8.30
C ARG A 130 8.67 8.26 -7.97
N ASN A 131 9.79 8.40 -8.60
CA ASN A 131 10.96 7.55 -8.32
C ASN A 131 11.82 8.16 -7.23
#